data_9151e8ec79566bfdfb22365aac9d1515
#
_entry.id   9151e8ec79566bfdfb22365aac9d1515
#
_cell.length_a   1.000
_cell.length_b   1.000
_cell.length_c   1.000
_cell.angle_alpha   90.00
_cell.angle_beta   90.00
_cell.angle_gamma   90.00
#
_symmetry.space_group_name_H-M   'P 1'
#
loop_
_entity.id
_entity.type
_entity.pdbx_description
1 polymer ?
#
loop_
_entity_poly.entity_id
_entity_poly.type
_entity_poly.pdbx_seq_one_letter_code
_entity_poly.pdbx_strand_id
1 'polypeptide(L)'
;AIEQGRIIYSNIRKFVYFLLACNVGEILIVFGAMLAGLPIPLKPIHLLWLNLVSDGAPALALGMEKGEPDIMKQPPRPPKEPVITSDMAIGISVVAITDMVAVLMAFYLATQRYPGHLEVAQTIAFVTLCTSELLRAFTARSEHYSVFALGVFSNRWMVWATSASMLLILLVVYVPFLQPFFDTVPLTLGDWLFMAPFFFASPIAMELVKIYLRARKTRMEKAGAAA
;
A
#
# COMPACT_ATOMS: atom_id res chain seq x y z
N ALA A 1 -22.57 -21.41 -6.23
CA ALA A 1 -22.06 -21.48 -4.85
C ALA A 1 -20.52 -21.58 -4.84
N ILE A 2 -19.88 -22.56 -5.51
CA ILE A 2 -18.42 -22.78 -5.49
C ILE A 2 -17.65 -21.57 -6.02
N GLU A 3 -18.03 -21.02 -7.15
CA GLU A 3 -17.41 -19.83 -7.75
C GLU A 3 -17.42 -18.64 -6.79
N GLN A 4 -18.58 -18.35 -6.21
CA GLN A 4 -18.71 -17.25 -5.23
C GLN A 4 -17.85 -17.48 -3.97
N GLY A 5 -17.78 -18.72 -3.49
CA GLY A 5 -16.89 -19.06 -2.37
C GLY A 5 -15.41 -18.81 -2.70
N ARG A 6 -14.97 -19.14 -3.92
CA ARG A 6 -13.60 -18.87 -4.39
C ARG A 6 -13.32 -17.37 -4.51
N ILE A 7 -14.27 -16.58 -5.03
CA ILE A 7 -14.17 -15.12 -5.15
C ILE A 7 -14.04 -14.49 -3.76
N ILE A 8 -14.93 -14.82 -2.83
CA ILE A 8 -14.93 -14.29 -1.47
C ILE A 8 -13.58 -14.60 -0.79
N TYR A 9 -13.10 -15.83 -0.89
CA TYR A 9 -11.83 -16.23 -0.30
C TYR A 9 -10.64 -15.47 -0.92
N SER A 10 -10.63 -15.33 -2.26
CA SER A 10 -9.60 -14.54 -2.97
C SER A 10 -9.59 -13.10 -2.49
N ASN A 11 -10.77 -12.48 -2.34
CA ASN A 11 -10.88 -11.10 -1.88
C ASN A 11 -10.43 -10.93 -0.41
N ILE A 12 -10.75 -11.92 0.46
CA ILE A 12 -10.22 -11.95 1.84
C ILE A 12 -8.70 -11.96 1.83
N ARG A 13 -8.06 -12.77 0.99
CA ARG A 13 -6.61 -12.78 0.87
C ARG A 13 -6.04 -11.44 0.42
N LYS A 14 -6.66 -10.78 -0.55
CA LYS A 14 -6.22 -9.49 -1.09
C LYS A 14 -6.23 -8.40 -0.01
N PHE A 15 -7.33 -8.29 0.75
CA PHE A 15 -7.37 -7.28 1.80
C PHE A 15 -6.44 -7.60 2.98
N VAL A 16 -6.31 -8.88 3.39
CA VAL A 16 -5.35 -9.28 4.42
C VAL A 16 -3.91 -8.96 3.97
N TYR A 17 -3.57 -9.28 2.72
CA TYR A 17 -2.28 -8.95 2.15
C TYR A 17 -2.01 -7.44 2.15
N PHE A 18 -2.99 -6.64 1.73
CA PHE A 18 -2.90 -5.19 1.69
C PHE A 18 -2.66 -4.61 3.10
N LEU A 19 -3.53 -4.95 4.06
CA LEU A 19 -3.44 -4.44 5.44
C LEU A 19 -2.13 -4.86 6.14
N LEU A 20 -1.70 -6.11 5.95
CA LEU A 20 -0.43 -6.55 6.53
C LEU A 20 0.77 -5.80 5.94
N ALA A 21 0.76 -5.56 4.63
CA ALA A 21 1.83 -4.80 4.00
C ALA A 21 1.89 -3.35 4.51
N CYS A 22 0.74 -2.68 4.71
CA CYS A 22 0.64 -1.36 5.31
C CYS A 22 1.21 -1.36 6.73
N ASN A 23 0.66 -2.21 7.60
CA ASN A 23 1.06 -2.25 9.01
C ASN A 23 2.55 -2.60 9.22
N VAL A 24 3.09 -3.54 8.44
CA VAL A 24 4.52 -3.87 8.48
C VAL A 24 5.35 -2.68 8.01
N GLY A 25 4.91 -1.98 6.95
CA GLY A 25 5.54 -0.76 6.46
C GLY A 25 5.61 0.33 7.52
N GLU A 26 4.48 0.63 8.18
CA GLU A 26 4.39 1.61 9.28
C GLU A 26 5.36 1.29 10.42
N ILE A 27 5.39 0.03 10.86
CA ILE A 27 6.31 -0.42 11.91
C ILE A 27 7.76 -0.23 11.48
N LEU A 28 8.10 -0.61 10.24
CA LEU A 28 9.46 -0.48 9.71
C LEU A 28 9.88 0.99 9.56
N ILE A 29 8.96 1.90 9.20
CA ILE A 29 9.24 3.34 9.11
C ILE A 29 9.62 3.89 10.49
N VAL A 30 8.82 3.62 11.52
CA VAL A 30 9.09 4.11 12.87
C VAL A 30 10.37 3.49 13.43
N PHE A 31 10.54 2.19 13.30
CA PHE A 31 11.71 1.47 13.75
C PHE A 31 12.99 1.88 12.99
N GLY A 32 12.89 2.01 11.67
CA GLY A 32 14.00 2.47 10.83
C GLY A 32 14.45 3.89 11.16
N ALA A 33 13.52 4.80 11.46
CA ALA A 33 13.85 6.15 11.92
C ALA A 33 14.62 6.12 13.25
N MET A 34 14.17 5.29 14.21
CA MET A 34 14.85 5.12 15.48
C MET A 34 16.28 4.60 15.31
N LEU A 35 16.48 3.58 14.47
CA LEU A 35 17.80 3.01 14.19
C LEU A 35 18.73 4.02 13.49
N ALA A 36 18.17 4.87 12.63
CA ALA A 36 18.91 5.91 11.94
C ALA A 36 19.17 7.15 12.80
N GLY A 37 18.69 7.20 14.04
CA GLY A 37 18.80 8.38 14.91
C GLY A 37 18.04 9.60 14.41
N LEU A 38 17.00 9.38 13.57
CA LEU A 38 16.15 10.45 13.07
C LEU A 38 15.05 10.78 14.09
N PRO A 39 14.52 12.01 14.06
CA PRO A 39 13.30 12.34 14.78
C PRO A 39 12.14 11.44 14.35
N ILE A 40 11.09 11.31 15.18
CA ILE A 40 9.91 10.51 14.87
C ILE A 40 9.21 11.05 13.61
N PRO A 41 9.13 10.27 12.51
CA PRO A 41 8.54 10.74 11.26
C PRO A 41 7.01 10.77 11.27
N LEU A 42 6.38 9.86 12.02
CA LEU A 42 4.94 9.67 12.10
C LEU A 42 4.48 9.73 13.54
N LYS A 43 3.55 10.61 13.84
CA LYS A 43 2.93 10.73 15.17
C LYS A 43 1.89 9.62 15.38
N PRO A 44 1.54 9.26 16.63
CA PRO A 44 0.51 8.25 16.89
C PRO A 44 -0.83 8.54 16.22
N ILE A 45 -1.22 9.82 16.14
CA ILE A 45 -2.45 10.23 15.46
C ILE A 45 -2.39 9.96 13.94
N HIS A 46 -1.20 10.09 13.32
CA HIS A 46 -1.01 9.75 11.92
C HIS A 46 -1.21 8.25 11.67
N LEU A 47 -0.64 7.39 12.53
CA LEU A 47 -0.81 5.94 12.43
C LEU A 47 -2.26 5.51 12.64
N LEU A 48 -2.96 6.14 13.59
CA LEU A 48 -4.38 5.90 13.80
C LEU A 48 -5.20 6.27 12.55
N TRP A 49 -4.89 7.40 11.93
CA TRP A 49 -5.54 7.85 10.70
C TRP A 49 -5.28 6.89 9.54
N LEU A 50 -4.03 6.48 9.33
CA LEU A 50 -3.62 5.52 8.31
C LEU A 50 -4.47 4.25 8.42
N ASN A 51 -4.43 3.60 9.57
CA ASN A 51 -5.11 2.33 9.80
C ASN A 51 -6.64 2.40 9.70
N LEU A 52 -7.24 3.51 10.12
CA LEU A 52 -8.70 3.63 10.15
C LEU A 52 -9.27 4.17 8.83
N VAL A 53 -8.65 5.21 8.28
CA VAL A 53 -9.21 5.98 7.16
C VAL A 53 -8.53 5.61 5.84
N SER A 54 -7.20 5.68 5.79
CA SER A 54 -6.46 5.43 4.54
C SER A 54 -6.51 3.98 4.11
N ASP A 55 -6.39 3.03 5.05
CA ASP A 55 -6.35 1.61 4.74
C ASP A 55 -7.73 0.95 4.81
N GLY A 56 -8.57 1.37 5.75
CA GLY A 56 -9.86 0.73 6.00
C GLY A 56 -10.80 0.78 4.79
N ALA A 57 -10.96 1.94 4.17
CA ALA A 57 -11.86 2.09 3.03
C ALA A 57 -11.38 1.32 1.77
N PRO A 58 -10.10 1.39 1.34
CA PRO A 58 -9.59 0.55 0.26
C PRO A 58 -9.62 -0.95 0.57
N ALA A 59 -9.36 -1.37 1.81
CA ALA A 59 -9.46 -2.77 2.21
C ALA A 59 -10.89 -3.32 2.02
N LEU A 60 -11.91 -2.55 2.42
CA LEU A 60 -13.31 -2.90 2.16
C LEU A 60 -13.61 -2.97 0.65
N ALA A 61 -13.06 -2.06 -0.14
CA ALA A 61 -13.22 -2.05 -1.59
C ALA A 61 -12.56 -3.27 -2.26
N LEU A 62 -11.45 -3.79 -1.70
CA LEU A 62 -10.84 -5.06 -2.12
C LEU A 62 -11.75 -6.25 -1.85
N GLY A 63 -12.52 -6.22 -0.76
CA GLY A 63 -13.54 -7.23 -0.45
C GLY A 63 -14.66 -7.30 -1.50
N MET A 64 -14.86 -6.23 -2.26
CA MET A 64 -15.88 -6.12 -3.32
C MET A 64 -15.30 -6.31 -4.74
N GLU A 65 -14.07 -6.81 -4.86
CA GLU A 65 -13.41 -7.03 -6.15
C GLU A 65 -14.10 -8.17 -6.91
N LYS A 66 -14.15 -8.02 -8.23
CA LYS A 66 -14.65 -9.07 -9.13
C LYS A 66 -13.71 -10.26 -9.12
N GLY A 67 -14.27 -11.48 -9.31
CA GLY A 67 -13.47 -12.69 -9.46
C GLY A 67 -12.49 -12.59 -10.64
N GLU A 68 -11.31 -13.18 -10.49
CA GLU A 68 -10.36 -13.29 -11.60
C GLU A 68 -10.91 -14.19 -12.70
N PRO A 69 -10.62 -13.92 -13.99
CA PRO A 69 -11.23 -14.62 -15.11
C PRO A 69 -10.97 -16.15 -15.13
N ASP A 70 -9.89 -16.58 -14.49
CA ASP A 70 -9.43 -17.97 -14.44
C ASP A 70 -9.73 -18.67 -13.09
N ILE A 71 -10.49 -18.04 -12.19
CA ILE A 71 -10.73 -18.54 -10.82
C ILE A 71 -11.33 -19.95 -10.80
N MET A 72 -12.15 -20.30 -11.80
CA MET A 72 -12.74 -21.64 -11.91
C MET A 72 -11.82 -22.66 -12.59
N LYS A 73 -10.75 -22.23 -13.27
CA LYS A 73 -9.75 -23.10 -13.89
C LYS A 73 -8.67 -23.53 -12.90
N GLN A 74 -8.55 -22.85 -11.78
CA GLN A 74 -7.57 -23.17 -10.75
C GLN A 74 -7.98 -24.46 -10.02
N PRO A 75 -7.02 -25.34 -9.65
CA PRO A 75 -7.30 -26.54 -8.88
C PRO A 75 -7.93 -26.22 -7.52
N PRO A 76 -8.64 -27.17 -6.90
CA PRO A 76 -9.10 -27.00 -5.52
C PRO A 76 -7.92 -26.77 -4.58
N ARG A 77 -8.09 -25.81 -3.66
CA ARG A 77 -7.08 -25.46 -2.70
C ARG A 77 -6.88 -26.57 -1.67
N PRO A 78 -5.63 -26.91 -1.28
CA PRO A 78 -5.36 -27.80 -0.17
C PRO A 78 -5.96 -27.27 1.16
N PRO A 79 -6.67 -28.09 1.95
CA PRO A 79 -7.33 -27.62 3.18
C PRO A 79 -6.39 -27.02 4.25
N LYS A 80 -5.11 -27.38 4.21
CA LYS A 80 -4.08 -26.92 5.17
C LYS A 80 -3.22 -25.78 4.66
N GLU A 81 -3.51 -25.23 3.49
CA GLU A 81 -2.74 -24.11 2.95
C GLU A 81 -2.96 -22.84 3.79
N PRO A 82 -1.89 -22.17 4.26
CA PRO A 82 -2.04 -20.95 5.05
C PRO A 82 -2.65 -19.82 4.22
N VAL A 83 -3.31 -18.88 4.89
CA VAL A 83 -3.87 -17.68 4.24
C VAL A 83 -2.76 -16.84 3.62
N ILE A 84 -1.63 -16.71 4.33
CA ILE A 84 -0.44 -16.00 3.87
C ILE A 84 0.54 -17.05 3.32
N THR A 85 0.75 -17.02 2.01
CA THR A 85 1.71 -17.87 1.33
C THR A 85 3.12 -17.26 1.36
N SER A 86 4.15 -18.06 1.07
CA SER A 86 5.52 -17.57 0.97
C SER A 86 5.67 -16.47 -0.10
N ASP A 87 4.93 -16.56 -1.19
CA ASP A 87 4.96 -15.53 -2.25
C ASP A 87 4.34 -14.20 -1.75
N MET A 88 3.25 -14.28 -0.96
CA MET A 88 2.69 -13.10 -0.29
C MET A 88 3.67 -12.51 0.72
N ALA A 89 4.35 -13.34 1.51
CA ALA A 89 5.35 -12.88 2.47
C ALA A 89 6.51 -12.12 1.80
N ILE A 90 7.00 -12.60 0.64
CA ILE A 90 7.98 -11.89 -0.17
C ILE A 90 7.44 -10.53 -0.61
N GLY A 91 6.21 -10.50 -1.14
CA GLY A 91 5.58 -9.26 -1.57
C GLY A 91 5.40 -8.25 -0.43
N ILE A 92 4.91 -8.69 0.74
CA ILE A 92 4.77 -7.86 1.95
C ILE A 92 6.13 -7.26 2.34
N SER A 93 7.17 -8.10 2.39
CA SER A 93 8.51 -7.66 2.80
C SER A 93 9.08 -6.63 1.84
N VAL A 94 9.00 -6.87 0.53
CA VAL A 94 9.53 -5.94 -0.49
C VAL A 94 8.80 -4.61 -0.44
N VAL A 95 7.47 -4.65 -0.36
CA VAL A 95 6.64 -3.44 -0.30
C VAL A 95 6.91 -2.65 0.97
N ALA A 96 6.92 -3.32 2.14
CA ALA A 96 7.16 -2.65 3.42
C ALA A 96 8.55 -2.01 3.52
N ILE A 97 9.58 -2.69 3.00
CA ILE A 97 10.95 -2.12 2.92
C ILE A 97 10.98 -0.93 1.94
N THR A 98 10.27 -1.02 0.83
CA THR A 98 10.20 0.09 -0.14
C THR A 98 9.50 1.31 0.45
N ASP A 99 8.37 1.11 1.16
CA ASP A 99 7.67 2.19 1.86
C ASP A 99 8.58 2.81 2.93
N MET A 100 9.25 1.98 3.73
CA MET A 100 10.22 2.46 4.72
C MET A 100 11.29 3.37 4.08
N VAL A 101 11.94 2.90 3.02
CA VAL A 101 12.99 3.65 2.35
C VAL A 101 12.44 4.94 1.73
N ALA A 102 11.31 4.87 1.02
CA ALA A 102 10.71 6.01 0.34
C ALA A 102 10.27 7.10 1.34
N VAL A 103 9.56 6.71 2.40
CA VAL A 103 9.04 7.65 3.40
C VAL A 103 10.17 8.24 4.25
N LEU A 104 11.14 7.43 4.69
CA LEU A 104 12.29 7.94 5.45
C LEU A 104 13.19 8.84 4.61
N MET A 105 13.36 8.54 3.33
CA MET A 105 14.07 9.41 2.41
C MET A 105 13.36 10.75 2.22
N ALA A 106 12.04 10.71 1.96
CA ALA A 106 11.23 11.92 1.84
C ALA A 106 11.28 12.76 3.13
N PHE A 107 11.15 12.11 4.29
CA PHE A 107 11.25 12.75 5.60
C PHE A 107 12.61 13.39 5.83
N TYR A 108 13.70 12.64 5.61
CA TYR A 108 15.06 13.13 5.77
C TYR A 108 15.35 14.34 4.88
N LEU A 109 15.01 14.25 3.59
CA LEU A 109 15.20 15.36 2.66
C LEU A 109 14.33 16.58 3.02
N ALA A 110 13.12 16.35 3.55
CA ALA A 110 12.26 17.41 4.05
C ALA A 110 12.85 18.12 5.26
N THR A 111 13.50 17.40 6.20
CA THR A 111 14.21 18.05 7.34
C THR A 111 15.38 18.90 6.88
N GLN A 112 16.06 18.54 5.78
CA GLN A 112 17.11 19.36 5.19
C GLN A 112 16.56 20.60 4.45
N ARG A 113 15.37 20.46 3.83
CA ARG A 113 14.72 21.55 3.11
C ARG A 113 14.08 22.58 4.02
N TYR A 114 13.61 22.16 5.19
CA TYR A 114 12.90 22.99 6.19
C TYR A 114 13.60 22.91 7.56
N PRO A 115 14.82 23.47 7.72
CA PRO A 115 15.55 23.41 8.97
C PRO A 115 14.76 24.09 10.10
N GLY A 116 14.57 23.38 11.22
CA GLY A 116 13.82 23.90 12.36
C GLY A 116 12.31 23.74 12.30
N HIS A 117 11.76 23.23 11.18
CA HIS A 117 10.31 23.00 10.97
C HIS A 117 10.03 21.51 10.85
N LEU A 118 10.14 20.78 11.96
CA LEU A 118 9.93 19.32 11.99
C LEU A 118 8.50 18.92 11.59
N GLU A 119 7.51 19.76 11.93
CA GLU A 119 6.11 19.56 11.61
C GLU A 119 5.85 19.49 10.10
N VAL A 120 6.60 20.24 9.28
CA VAL A 120 6.51 20.18 7.81
C VAL A 120 7.03 18.83 7.33
N ALA A 121 8.18 18.37 7.83
CA ALA A 121 8.76 17.09 7.46
C ALA A 121 7.86 15.90 7.87
N GLN A 122 7.24 15.97 9.06
CA GLN A 122 6.28 14.98 9.52
C GLN A 122 5.01 14.95 8.66
N THR A 123 4.49 16.12 8.26
CA THR A 123 3.34 16.19 7.35
C THR A 123 3.69 15.61 5.98
N ILE A 124 4.89 15.88 5.46
CA ILE A 124 5.41 15.29 4.22
C ILE A 124 5.50 13.77 4.33
N ALA A 125 6.05 13.24 5.42
CA ALA A 125 6.13 11.79 5.63
C ALA A 125 4.74 11.14 5.69
N PHE A 126 3.82 11.73 6.44
CA PHE A 126 2.44 11.28 6.59
C PHE A 126 1.71 11.25 5.24
N VAL A 127 1.71 12.36 4.49
CA VAL A 127 1.04 12.46 3.18
C VAL A 127 1.69 11.54 2.16
N THR A 128 3.03 11.39 2.21
CA THR A 128 3.75 10.47 1.32
C THR A 128 3.30 9.03 1.54
N LEU A 129 3.24 8.58 2.79
CA LEU A 129 2.80 7.22 3.11
C LEU A 129 1.34 7.00 2.71
N CYS A 130 0.42 7.87 3.17
CA CYS A 130 -1.00 7.77 2.82
C CYS A 130 -1.21 7.66 1.31
N THR A 131 -0.57 8.54 0.53
CA THR A 131 -0.75 8.56 -0.93
C THR A 131 -0.17 7.31 -1.59
N SER A 132 1.01 6.83 -1.13
CA SER A 132 1.61 5.59 -1.61
C SER A 132 0.70 4.38 -1.37
N GLU A 133 0.10 4.28 -0.18
CA GLU A 133 -0.81 3.19 0.18
C GLU A 133 -2.11 3.23 -0.64
N LEU A 134 -2.69 4.41 -0.84
CA LEU A 134 -3.87 4.56 -1.70
C LEU A 134 -3.59 4.14 -3.15
N LEU A 135 -2.43 4.50 -3.70
CA LEU A 135 -2.03 4.06 -5.04
C LEU A 135 -1.76 2.56 -5.08
N ARG A 136 -1.14 2.02 -4.03
CA ARG A 136 -0.87 0.58 -3.90
C ARG A 136 -2.16 -0.24 -3.78
N ALA A 137 -3.23 0.27 -3.21
CA ALA A 137 -4.51 -0.41 -3.14
C ALA A 137 -5.01 -0.85 -4.53
N PHE A 138 -4.74 -0.06 -5.58
CA PHE A 138 -5.05 -0.47 -6.96
C PHE A 138 -4.21 -1.65 -7.43
N THR A 139 -2.95 -1.72 -7.05
CA THR A 139 -2.07 -2.84 -7.43
C THR A 139 -2.36 -4.09 -6.61
N ALA A 140 -2.88 -3.97 -5.38
CA ALA A 140 -3.27 -5.08 -4.51
C ALA A 140 -4.53 -5.84 -4.97
N ARG A 141 -5.24 -5.37 -6.00
CA ARG A 141 -6.46 -5.99 -6.56
C ARG A 141 -6.23 -7.37 -7.16
N SER A 142 -5.01 -7.74 -7.49
CA SER A 142 -4.62 -9.10 -7.87
C SER A 142 -3.19 -9.40 -7.43
N GLU A 143 -2.98 -10.66 -7.04
CA GLU A 143 -1.64 -11.19 -6.75
C GLU A 143 -0.86 -11.51 -8.04
N HIS A 144 -1.59 -11.75 -9.14
CA HIS A 144 -1.01 -12.26 -10.38
C HIS A 144 -1.14 -11.30 -11.56
N TYR A 145 -2.24 -10.57 -11.68
CA TYR A 145 -2.50 -9.69 -12.81
C TYR A 145 -2.02 -8.28 -12.53
N SER A 146 -1.38 -7.64 -13.53
CA SER A 146 -1.07 -6.21 -13.45
C SER A 146 -2.35 -5.38 -13.36
N VAL A 147 -2.28 -4.26 -12.65
CA VAL A 147 -3.39 -3.31 -12.54
C VAL A 147 -3.90 -2.85 -13.91
N PHE A 148 -3.00 -2.72 -14.89
CA PHE A 148 -3.38 -2.33 -16.26
C PHE A 148 -4.16 -3.43 -16.99
N ALA A 149 -3.85 -4.71 -16.74
CA ALA A 149 -4.58 -5.83 -17.34
C ALA A 149 -5.99 -5.99 -16.78
N LEU A 150 -6.19 -5.65 -15.49
CA LEU A 150 -7.51 -5.65 -14.85
C LEU A 150 -8.35 -4.41 -15.21
N GLY A 151 -7.70 -3.35 -15.71
CA GLY A 151 -8.28 -2.02 -15.87
C GLY A 151 -8.31 -1.25 -14.56
N VAL A 152 -7.56 -0.14 -14.50
CA VAL A 152 -7.36 0.65 -13.27
C VAL A 152 -8.70 1.03 -12.62
N PHE A 153 -9.67 1.50 -13.39
CA PHE A 153 -10.96 1.99 -12.91
C PHE A 153 -12.10 0.98 -12.96
N SER A 154 -11.82 -0.32 -13.18
CA SER A 154 -12.85 -1.34 -13.32
C SER A 154 -13.60 -1.65 -12.00
N ASN A 155 -12.99 -1.41 -10.84
CA ASN A 155 -13.63 -1.46 -9.53
C ASN A 155 -14.02 -0.04 -9.09
N ARG A 156 -15.28 0.32 -9.27
CA ARG A 156 -15.82 1.62 -8.85
C ARG A 156 -15.74 1.86 -7.34
N TRP A 157 -15.84 0.81 -6.53
CA TRP A 157 -15.75 0.92 -5.08
C TRP A 157 -14.34 1.32 -4.65
N MET A 158 -13.32 0.77 -5.31
CA MET A 158 -11.93 1.17 -5.10
C MET A 158 -11.72 2.64 -5.45
N VAL A 159 -12.25 3.09 -6.60
CA VAL A 159 -12.15 4.50 -7.02
C VAL A 159 -12.82 5.43 -6.00
N TRP A 160 -14.02 5.09 -5.53
CA TRP A 160 -14.71 5.88 -4.52
C TRP A 160 -13.95 5.89 -3.18
N ALA A 161 -13.51 4.73 -2.71
CA ALA A 161 -12.78 4.59 -1.45
C ALA A 161 -11.49 5.42 -1.45
N THR A 162 -10.66 5.26 -2.48
CA THR A 162 -9.38 5.99 -2.58
C THR A 162 -9.58 7.48 -2.80
N SER A 163 -10.59 7.90 -3.58
CA SER A 163 -10.91 9.32 -3.77
C SER A 163 -11.42 9.96 -2.48
N ALA A 164 -12.27 9.26 -1.73
CA ALA A 164 -12.77 9.74 -0.45
C ALA A 164 -11.62 9.85 0.58
N SER A 165 -10.77 8.82 0.69
CA SER A 165 -9.59 8.87 1.56
C SER A 165 -8.64 10.00 1.18
N MET A 166 -8.37 10.21 -0.12
CA MET A 166 -7.54 11.32 -0.58
C MET A 166 -8.16 12.68 -0.24
N LEU A 167 -9.47 12.84 -0.42
CA LEU A 167 -10.17 14.07 -0.02
C LEU A 167 -10.01 14.33 1.48
N LEU A 168 -10.16 13.30 2.30
CA LEU A 168 -9.99 13.41 3.74
C LEU A 168 -8.56 13.78 4.15
N ILE A 169 -7.54 13.25 3.47
CA ILE A 169 -6.13 13.67 3.66
C ILE A 169 -5.97 15.16 3.33
N LEU A 170 -6.52 15.62 2.21
CA LEU A 170 -6.48 17.04 1.85
C LEU A 170 -7.17 17.92 2.89
N LEU A 171 -8.30 17.48 3.45
CA LEU A 171 -8.98 18.21 4.51
C LEU A 171 -8.10 18.32 5.77
N VAL A 172 -7.47 17.25 6.21
CA VAL A 172 -6.56 17.24 7.36
C VAL A 172 -5.35 18.16 7.17
N VAL A 173 -4.83 18.26 5.95
CA VAL A 173 -3.68 19.12 5.63
C VAL A 173 -4.06 20.59 5.46
N TYR A 174 -5.23 20.88 4.86
CA TYR A 174 -5.55 22.26 4.45
C TYR A 174 -6.64 22.95 5.27
N VAL A 175 -7.44 22.22 6.06
CA VAL A 175 -8.47 22.85 6.90
C VAL A 175 -7.85 23.29 8.24
N PRO A 176 -7.77 24.60 8.54
CA PRO A 176 -7.08 25.11 9.73
C PRO A 176 -7.63 24.55 11.05
N PHE A 177 -8.93 24.25 11.09
CA PHE A 177 -9.56 23.64 12.27
C PHE A 177 -9.07 22.22 12.56
N LEU A 178 -8.70 21.43 11.53
CA LEU A 178 -8.25 20.04 11.68
C LEU A 178 -6.74 19.95 11.97
N GLN A 179 -5.95 20.91 11.50
CA GLN A 179 -4.50 20.89 11.63
C GLN A 179 -4.00 20.69 13.07
N PRO A 180 -4.52 21.37 14.10
CA PRO A 180 -4.07 21.17 15.48
C PRO A 180 -4.37 19.77 16.04
N PHE A 181 -5.43 19.10 15.55
CA PHE A 181 -5.77 17.74 15.98
C PHE A 181 -4.85 16.69 15.39
N PHE A 182 -4.39 16.92 14.18
CA PHE A 182 -3.52 15.98 13.44
C PHE A 182 -2.06 16.41 13.42
N ASP A 183 -1.73 17.56 14.03
CA ASP A 183 -0.39 18.13 14.00
C ASP A 183 0.17 18.23 12.57
N THR A 184 -0.66 18.65 11.63
CA THR A 184 -0.32 18.85 10.23
C THR A 184 -0.17 20.33 9.90
N VAL A 185 0.56 20.61 8.82
CA VAL A 185 0.72 21.96 8.28
C VAL A 185 0.39 21.98 6.78
N PRO A 186 -0.07 23.12 6.24
CA PRO A 186 -0.41 23.20 4.81
C PRO A 186 0.86 23.05 3.97
N LEU A 187 0.77 22.20 2.95
CA LEU A 187 1.85 21.92 2.01
C LEU A 187 1.71 22.77 0.74
N THR A 188 2.83 23.21 0.21
CA THR A 188 2.89 23.95 -1.06
C THR A 188 2.84 22.99 -2.26
N LEU A 189 2.52 23.54 -3.47
CA LEU A 189 2.62 22.75 -4.70
C LEU A 189 4.03 22.18 -4.91
N GLY A 190 5.08 22.94 -4.48
CA GLY A 190 6.46 22.47 -4.53
C GLY A 190 6.72 21.24 -3.67
N ASP A 191 6.00 21.09 -2.55
CA ASP A 191 6.08 19.91 -1.68
C ASP A 191 5.39 18.70 -2.30
N TRP A 192 4.25 18.90 -2.95
CA TRP A 192 3.58 17.83 -3.71
C TRP A 192 4.43 17.31 -4.86
N LEU A 193 5.08 18.21 -5.61
CA LEU A 193 6.01 17.82 -6.68
C LEU A 193 7.25 17.10 -6.12
N PHE A 194 7.74 17.53 -4.97
CA PHE A 194 8.84 16.88 -4.27
C PHE A 194 8.47 15.45 -3.81
N MET A 195 7.26 15.25 -3.28
CA MET A 195 6.77 13.94 -2.82
C MET A 195 6.43 12.99 -3.97
N ALA A 196 6.08 13.50 -5.15
CA ALA A 196 5.56 12.72 -6.26
C ALA A 196 6.36 11.45 -6.62
N PRO A 197 7.69 11.45 -6.72
CA PRO A 197 8.45 10.24 -7.01
C PRO A 197 8.30 9.16 -5.91
N PHE A 198 8.15 9.56 -4.66
CA PHE A 198 8.01 8.63 -3.53
C PHE A 198 6.63 7.96 -3.49
N PHE A 199 5.57 8.62 -4.00
CA PHE A 199 4.23 8.04 -4.09
C PHE A 199 4.19 6.75 -4.92
N PHE A 200 4.99 6.68 -5.97
CA PHE A 200 5.00 5.56 -6.92
C PHE A 200 5.99 4.46 -6.56
N ALA A 201 6.85 4.65 -5.57
CA ALA A 201 7.88 3.67 -5.23
C ALA A 201 7.27 2.29 -4.89
N SER A 202 6.32 2.26 -3.96
CA SER A 202 5.68 1.04 -3.50
C SER A 202 4.74 0.39 -4.53
N PRO A 203 3.86 1.11 -5.23
CA PRO A 203 3.09 0.56 -6.35
C PRO A 203 3.96 -0.06 -7.44
N ILE A 204 5.07 0.58 -7.81
CA ILE A 204 6.02 0.05 -8.80
C ILE A 204 6.69 -1.21 -8.26
N ALA A 205 7.19 -1.19 -7.02
CA ALA A 205 7.79 -2.37 -6.39
C ALA A 205 6.83 -3.57 -6.39
N MET A 206 5.55 -3.34 -6.09
CA MET A 206 4.52 -4.37 -6.12
C MET A 206 4.33 -4.97 -7.52
N GLU A 207 4.28 -4.15 -8.57
CA GLU A 207 4.17 -4.63 -9.94
C GLU A 207 5.43 -5.44 -10.37
N LEU A 208 6.61 -5.02 -9.95
CA LEU A 208 7.86 -5.76 -10.19
C LEU A 208 7.87 -7.13 -9.48
N VAL A 209 7.40 -7.19 -8.24
CA VAL A 209 7.23 -8.46 -7.50
C VAL A 209 6.31 -9.41 -8.25
N LYS A 210 5.17 -8.94 -8.77
CA LYS A 210 4.25 -9.76 -9.56
C LYS A 210 4.93 -10.32 -10.82
N ILE A 211 5.68 -9.50 -11.54
CA ILE A 211 6.42 -9.93 -12.73
C ILE A 211 7.44 -11.03 -12.37
N TYR A 212 8.19 -10.82 -11.29
CA TYR A 212 9.16 -11.79 -10.79
C TYR A 212 8.51 -13.12 -10.39
N LEU A 213 7.43 -13.10 -9.62
CA LEU A 213 6.75 -14.31 -9.15
C LEU A 213 6.13 -15.11 -10.31
N ARG A 214 5.57 -14.43 -11.31
CA ARG A 214 5.11 -15.08 -12.55
C ARG A 214 6.23 -15.77 -13.30
N ALA A 215 7.34 -15.07 -13.53
CA ALA A 215 8.49 -15.63 -14.23
C ALA A 215 9.06 -16.85 -13.49
N ARG A 216 9.09 -16.79 -12.15
CA ARG A 216 9.51 -17.92 -11.30
C ARG A 216 8.58 -19.12 -11.46
N LYS A 217 7.26 -18.92 -11.40
CA LYS A 217 6.26 -19.98 -11.55
C LYS A 217 6.38 -20.67 -12.91
N THR A 218 6.48 -19.91 -14.01
CA THR A 218 6.65 -20.46 -15.37
C THR A 218 7.94 -21.28 -15.51
N ARG A 219 9.04 -20.86 -14.86
CA ARG A 219 10.30 -21.63 -14.86
C ARG A 219 10.15 -22.96 -14.12
N MET A 220 9.47 -22.97 -12.97
CA MET A 220 9.25 -24.19 -12.20
C MET A 220 8.36 -25.18 -12.95
N GLU A 221 7.28 -24.71 -13.59
CA GLU A 221 6.40 -25.54 -14.42
C GLU A 221 7.16 -26.18 -15.59
N LYS A 222 8.01 -25.42 -16.28
CA LYS A 222 8.85 -25.95 -17.37
C LYS A 222 9.88 -26.97 -16.89
N ALA A 223 10.49 -26.75 -15.72
CA ALA A 223 11.43 -27.68 -15.12
C ALA A 223 10.75 -29.00 -14.68
N GLY A 224 9.54 -28.91 -14.09
CA GLY A 224 8.75 -30.09 -13.70
C GLY A 224 8.16 -30.86 -14.88
N ALA A 225 7.96 -30.22 -16.03
CA ALA A 225 7.51 -30.91 -17.26
C ALA A 225 8.65 -31.57 -18.03
N ALA A 226 9.91 -31.27 -17.70
CA ALA A 226 11.12 -31.82 -18.32
C ALA A 226 11.77 -32.96 -17.52
N ALA A 227 11.29 -33.19 -16.29
CA ALA A 227 11.69 -34.29 -15.39
C ALA A 227 10.67 -35.42 -15.38
#